data_774db8994892f8d1d025e7089c42ed15
#
_entry.id   774db8994892f8d1d025e7089c42ed15
#
_cell.length_a   1.000
_cell.length_b   1.000
_cell.length_c   1.000
_cell.angle_alpha   90.00
_cell.angle_beta   90.00
_cell.angle_gamma   90.00
#
_symmetry.space_group_name_H-M   'P 1'
#
loop_
_entity.id
_entity.type
_entity.pdbx_description
1 polymer ?
#
loop_
_entity_poly.entity_id
_entity_poly.type
_entity_poly.pdbx_seq_one_letter_code
_entity_poly.pdbx_strand_id
1 'polypeptide(L)'
;MNKHTHHLVITTLLMFFTITACKQEKKAPNEEDSLNNNTKKEVETVRPKITLEKLEDSPTYVNASLVLDTPENIEVVKSGEMEFSFKVENYELGAQTKGPNAQKLANSGKGQHIHFILDNQPYSAHYEPSFKKEVPEGVHHLVAFLSRSFHESVKNDNSVIVRKLIVGDDPKDTFGLDMKAPTLIYSRPKGEYVGKDTEQILLDFFVLNTTLSENGHKVRATINGEEFMITEWAPQVIKGLPMGEITIQLELLDKTGALIPGPFNKVTRTVILKE
;
A
#
# COMPACT_ATOMS: atom_id res chain seq x y z
N MET A 1 -27.06 57.85 8.92
CA MET A 1 -26.65 58.68 10.08
C MET A 1 -26.07 57.77 11.14
N ASN A 2 -24.96 58.17 11.68
CA ASN A 2 -24.09 57.64 12.75
C ASN A 2 -23.06 56.61 12.38
N LYS A 3 -21.88 57.17 12.21
CA LYS A 3 -20.54 56.58 12.25
C LYS A 3 -20.16 56.31 13.72
N HIS A 4 -19.55 55.17 14.01
CA HIS A 4 -18.65 55.08 15.15
C HIS A 4 -17.35 54.41 14.72
N THR A 5 -16.32 55.24 14.70
CA THR A 5 -14.90 54.95 14.58
C THR A 5 -14.39 54.48 15.93
N HIS A 6 -13.68 53.34 15.98
CA HIS A 6 -12.87 52.98 17.16
C HIS A 6 -11.40 52.96 16.78
N HIS A 7 -10.64 53.77 17.46
CA HIS A 7 -9.20 53.94 17.39
C HIS A 7 -8.48 52.74 18.01
N LEU A 8 -7.50 52.23 17.29
CA LEU A 8 -6.54 51.22 17.74
C LEU A 8 -5.35 51.94 18.37
N VAL A 9 -5.12 51.70 19.66
CA VAL A 9 -3.92 52.19 20.38
C VAL A 9 -2.86 51.11 20.32
N ILE A 10 -1.75 51.39 19.66
CA ILE A 10 -0.55 50.53 19.61
C ILE A 10 0.36 50.97 20.75
N THR A 11 0.59 50.07 21.72
CA THR A 11 1.56 50.26 22.80
C THR A 11 2.82 49.47 22.48
N THR A 12 3.88 50.17 22.11
CA THR A 12 5.21 49.59 21.86
C THR A 12 5.95 49.46 23.18
N LEU A 13 6.31 48.24 23.59
CA LEU A 13 7.14 47.97 24.77
C LEU A 13 8.58 47.70 24.32
N LEU A 14 9.47 48.64 24.58
CA LEU A 14 10.93 48.51 24.42
C LEU A 14 11.51 47.75 25.62
N MET A 15 12.13 46.61 25.37
CA MET A 15 12.87 45.84 26.36
C MET A 15 14.38 46.06 26.18
N PHE A 16 14.99 46.74 27.14
CA PHE A 16 16.45 46.96 27.24
C PHE A 16 17.15 45.68 27.69
N PHE A 17 18.10 45.20 26.89
CA PHE A 17 19.07 44.16 27.31
C PHE A 17 20.31 44.83 27.88
N THR A 18 20.57 44.63 29.17
CA THR A 18 21.84 44.98 29.82
C THR A 18 22.81 43.82 29.70
N ILE A 19 23.96 44.07 29.09
CA ILE A 19 25.10 43.15 28.99
C ILE A 19 25.99 43.36 30.22
N THR A 20 26.11 42.35 31.10
CA THR A 20 27.12 42.34 32.14
C THR A 20 28.28 41.42 31.70
N ALA A 21 29.43 42.05 31.46
CA ALA A 21 30.70 41.37 31.26
C ALA A 21 31.32 41.00 32.62
N CYS A 22 31.58 39.74 32.88
CA CYS A 22 32.42 39.30 33.96
C CYS A 22 33.82 38.87 33.48
N LYS A 23 34.78 39.44 34.18
CA LYS A 23 36.21 39.45 33.97
C LYS A 23 36.81 38.10 34.46
N GLN A 24 37.70 37.57 33.65
CA GLN A 24 38.40 36.29 33.86
C GLN A 24 39.62 36.50 34.71
N GLU A 25 39.74 35.86 35.86
CA GLU A 25 40.98 35.69 36.62
C GLU A 25 41.57 34.31 36.42
N LYS A 26 42.85 34.28 35.99
CA LYS A 26 43.69 33.08 35.88
C LYS A 26 44.17 32.64 37.25
N LYS A 27 44.03 31.34 37.58
CA LYS A 27 44.88 30.65 38.56
C LYS A 27 45.37 29.33 37.95
N ALA A 28 46.68 29.13 38.07
CA ALA A 28 47.43 27.98 37.57
C ALA A 28 47.39 26.80 38.57
N PRO A 29 48.03 25.63 38.28
CA PRO A 29 47.39 24.33 38.33
C PRO A 29 47.70 23.55 39.61
N ASN A 30 46.88 22.59 39.97
CA ASN A 30 47.26 21.46 40.81
C ASN A 30 46.78 20.15 40.19
N GLU A 31 47.70 19.23 40.11
CA GLU A 31 47.55 17.84 39.62
C GLU A 31 46.69 16.99 40.55
N GLU A 32 46.28 15.83 39.97
CA GLU A 32 45.68 14.64 40.57
C GLU A 32 44.16 14.67 40.78
N ASP A 33 43.40 14.08 39.84
CA ASP A 33 42.79 12.75 40.04
C ASP A 33 42.27 12.15 38.74
N SER A 34 42.72 10.96 38.49
CA SER A 34 42.38 10.12 37.37
C SER A 34 41.02 9.45 37.56
N LEU A 35 40.39 9.09 36.42
CA LEU A 35 39.35 8.05 36.24
C LEU A 35 37.90 8.46 36.50
N ASN A 36 37.24 8.84 35.45
CA ASN A 36 36.06 8.11 34.91
C ASN A 36 35.53 8.72 33.61
N ASN A 37 36.23 8.47 32.52
CA ASN A 37 35.66 8.68 31.20
C ASN A 37 34.72 7.50 30.88
N ASN A 38 33.51 7.52 31.43
CA ASN A 38 32.41 6.74 30.95
C ASN A 38 31.87 7.42 29.69
N THR A 39 32.60 7.28 28.59
CA THR A 39 32.06 7.49 27.24
C THR A 39 30.99 6.43 27.03
N LYS A 40 29.75 6.78 27.29
CA LYS A 40 28.59 6.03 26.78
C LYS A 40 28.78 5.99 25.27
N LYS A 41 29.34 4.91 24.77
CA LYS A 41 29.29 4.56 23.35
C LYS A 41 27.82 4.39 23.08
N GLU A 42 27.22 5.41 22.47
CA GLU A 42 25.93 5.29 21.83
C GLU A 42 26.12 4.19 20.78
N VAL A 43 25.57 3.03 21.07
CA VAL A 43 25.51 1.94 20.08
C VAL A 43 24.54 2.45 19.03
N GLU A 44 25.09 3.00 17.97
CA GLU A 44 24.36 3.31 16.76
C GLU A 44 23.80 1.97 16.27
N THR A 45 22.55 1.69 16.62
CA THR A 45 21.83 0.53 16.10
C THR A 45 21.67 0.78 14.61
N VAL A 46 22.56 0.16 13.82
CA VAL A 46 22.47 0.16 12.37
C VAL A 46 21.09 -0.43 12.02
N ARG A 47 20.14 0.44 11.68
CA ARG A 47 18.84 -0.02 11.18
C ARG A 47 19.09 -0.80 9.89
N PRO A 48 18.53 -2.02 9.74
CA PRO A 48 18.66 -2.75 8.50
C PRO A 48 18.11 -1.87 7.36
N LYS A 49 18.85 -1.81 6.26
CA LYS A 49 18.44 -1.06 5.07
C LYS A 49 17.22 -1.75 4.45
N ILE A 50 16.17 -0.98 4.16
CA ILE A 50 15.01 -1.49 3.41
C ILE A 50 15.46 -1.82 2.00
N THR A 51 15.11 -2.99 1.49
CA THR A 51 15.33 -3.39 0.10
C THR A 51 14.03 -3.82 -0.55
N LEU A 52 13.96 -3.61 -1.86
CA LEU A 52 12.86 -4.05 -2.71
C LEU A 52 13.45 -4.91 -3.84
N GLU A 53 13.06 -6.17 -3.90
CA GLU A 53 13.60 -7.15 -4.84
C GLU A 53 12.44 -7.83 -5.59
N LYS A 54 12.64 -8.13 -6.87
CA LYS A 54 11.67 -8.90 -7.65
C LYS A 54 11.51 -10.31 -7.05
N LEU A 55 10.26 -10.75 -6.88
CA LEU A 55 9.97 -12.13 -6.47
C LEU A 55 10.10 -13.05 -7.68
N GLU A 56 10.94 -14.05 -7.55
CA GLU A 56 11.17 -15.09 -8.55
C GLU A 56 10.59 -16.44 -8.07
N ASP A 57 10.65 -17.46 -8.91
CA ASP A 57 10.31 -18.85 -8.61
C ASP A 57 8.83 -19.12 -8.23
N SER A 58 7.93 -18.25 -8.63
CA SER A 58 6.49 -18.51 -8.47
C SER A 58 5.97 -19.40 -9.59
N PRO A 59 5.15 -20.42 -9.27
CA PRO A 59 4.58 -21.29 -10.30
C PRO A 59 3.70 -20.48 -11.25
N THR A 60 3.85 -20.70 -12.54
CA THR A 60 3.01 -20.09 -13.56
C THR A 60 1.70 -20.87 -13.71
N TYR A 61 0.59 -20.14 -13.83
CA TYR A 61 -0.75 -20.71 -14.09
C TYR A 61 -1.27 -20.18 -15.42
N VAL A 62 -0.51 -20.41 -16.50
CA VAL A 62 -0.74 -19.79 -17.82
C VAL A 62 -2.13 -20.03 -18.41
N ASN A 63 -2.77 -21.15 -18.05
CA ASN A 63 -4.09 -21.52 -18.52
C ASN A 63 -5.20 -21.26 -17.49
N ALA A 64 -4.86 -20.71 -16.32
CA ALA A 64 -5.86 -20.39 -15.31
C ALA A 64 -6.79 -19.28 -15.82
N SER A 65 -8.07 -19.40 -15.52
CA SER A 65 -9.05 -18.38 -15.87
C SER A 65 -10.05 -18.14 -14.75
N LEU A 66 -10.53 -16.88 -14.72
CA LEU A 66 -11.54 -16.38 -13.81
C LEU A 66 -12.58 -15.62 -14.63
N VAL A 67 -13.83 -16.04 -14.55
CA VAL A 67 -14.97 -15.36 -15.22
C VAL A 67 -16.01 -15.02 -14.17
N LEU A 68 -16.57 -13.81 -14.20
CA LEU A 68 -17.68 -13.41 -13.34
C LEU A 68 -18.98 -13.84 -13.99
N ASP A 69 -19.72 -14.75 -13.35
CA ASP A 69 -21.03 -15.21 -13.80
C ASP A 69 -22.17 -14.39 -13.17
N THR A 70 -22.01 -14.06 -11.88
CA THR A 70 -23.01 -13.27 -11.13
C THR A 70 -22.30 -12.12 -10.39
N PRO A 71 -22.80 -10.87 -10.48
CA PRO A 71 -23.91 -10.42 -11.33
C PRO A 71 -23.57 -10.47 -12.82
N GLU A 72 -24.51 -10.94 -13.64
CA GLU A 72 -24.35 -10.99 -15.11
C GLU A 72 -24.31 -9.57 -15.70
N ASN A 73 -25.13 -8.68 -15.18
CA ASN A 73 -25.23 -7.30 -15.59
C ASN A 73 -24.36 -6.37 -14.73
N ILE A 74 -23.83 -5.33 -15.33
CA ILE A 74 -23.09 -4.27 -14.63
C ILE A 74 -24.01 -3.35 -13.80
N GLU A 75 -25.30 -3.32 -14.12
CA GLU A 75 -26.32 -2.55 -13.41
C GLU A 75 -27.10 -3.47 -12.48
N VAL A 76 -27.10 -3.15 -11.20
CA VAL A 76 -27.75 -3.92 -10.14
C VAL A 76 -28.70 -3.00 -9.38
N VAL A 77 -30.00 -3.31 -9.44
CA VAL A 77 -31.06 -2.43 -8.92
C VAL A 77 -31.03 -2.26 -7.40
N LYS A 78 -30.53 -3.25 -6.66
CA LYS A 78 -30.54 -3.23 -5.19
C LYS A 78 -29.15 -3.18 -4.59
N SER A 79 -28.93 -2.23 -3.70
CA SER A 79 -27.77 -2.20 -2.80
C SER A 79 -27.94 -3.18 -1.63
N GLY A 80 -26.85 -3.48 -0.93
CA GLY A 80 -26.83 -4.38 0.21
C GLY A 80 -26.11 -5.68 -0.08
N GLU A 81 -26.56 -6.79 0.52
CA GLU A 81 -25.93 -8.10 0.31
C GLU A 81 -26.17 -8.60 -1.11
N MET A 82 -25.09 -8.67 -1.90
CA MET A 82 -25.08 -9.16 -3.28
C MET A 82 -24.34 -10.49 -3.36
N GLU A 83 -24.84 -11.38 -4.21
CA GLU A 83 -24.15 -12.61 -4.56
C GLU A 83 -23.16 -12.39 -5.70
N PHE A 84 -21.96 -12.93 -5.52
CA PHE A 84 -20.93 -13.00 -6.57
C PHE A 84 -20.64 -14.46 -6.83
N SER A 85 -20.68 -14.87 -8.09
CA SER A 85 -20.31 -16.21 -8.55
C SER A 85 -19.30 -16.12 -9.67
N PHE A 86 -18.27 -16.95 -9.59
CA PHE A 86 -17.17 -17.00 -10.54
C PHE A 86 -17.02 -18.41 -11.10
N LYS A 87 -16.75 -18.50 -12.38
CA LYS A 87 -16.22 -19.70 -13.00
C LYS A 87 -14.71 -19.66 -12.95
N VAL A 88 -14.11 -20.69 -12.34
CA VAL A 88 -12.65 -20.84 -12.21
C VAL A 88 -12.23 -22.07 -13.00
N GLU A 89 -11.30 -21.94 -13.93
CA GLU A 89 -10.78 -23.07 -14.71
C GLU A 89 -9.26 -23.14 -14.62
N ASN A 90 -8.72 -24.36 -14.63
CA ASN A 90 -7.28 -24.67 -14.54
C ASN A 90 -6.58 -24.04 -13.31
N TYR A 91 -7.36 -23.85 -12.24
CA TYR A 91 -6.89 -23.33 -10.96
C TYR A 91 -7.75 -23.91 -9.83
N GLU A 92 -7.11 -24.41 -8.78
CA GLU A 92 -7.79 -25.07 -7.67
C GLU A 92 -7.85 -24.11 -6.45
N LEU A 93 -9.06 -23.59 -6.15
CA LEU A 93 -9.27 -22.85 -4.92
C LEU A 93 -9.11 -23.76 -3.70
N GLY A 94 -8.55 -23.25 -2.60
CA GLY A 94 -8.28 -24.03 -1.39
C GLY A 94 -7.00 -24.86 -1.43
N ALA A 95 -6.40 -25.10 -2.59
CA ALA A 95 -5.13 -25.84 -2.68
C ALA A 95 -3.95 -24.98 -2.20
N GLN A 96 -2.95 -25.61 -1.57
CA GLN A 96 -1.70 -24.94 -1.25
C GLN A 96 -0.84 -24.78 -2.52
N THR A 97 -0.35 -23.57 -2.76
CA THR A 97 0.58 -23.32 -3.86
C THR A 97 1.90 -24.02 -3.60
N LYS A 98 2.37 -24.81 -4.57
CA LYS A 98 3.66 -25.49 -4.50
C LYS A 98 4.80 -24.53 -4.79
N GLY A 99 5.94 -24.73 -4.15
CA GLY A 99 7.16 -23.97 -4.39
C GLY A 99 7.71 -23.26 -3.14
N PRO A 100 8.90 -22.67 -3.26
CA PRO A 100 9.64 -22.11 -2.11
C PRO A 100 8.97 -20.88 -1.50
N ASN A 101 8.22 -20.10 -2.27
CA ASN A 101 7.64 -18.84 -1.83
C ASN A 101 6.53 -19.03 -0.79
N ALA A 102 5.79 -20.15 -0.83
CA ALA A 102 4.80 -20.50 0.20
C ALA A 102 5.41 -20.74 1.59
N GLN A 103 6.73 -20.95 1.68
CA GLN A 103 7.46 -21.15 2.94
C GLN A 103 8.18 -19.87 3.40
N LYS A 104 8.40 -18.90 2.50
CA LYS A 104 9.15 -17.67 2.76
C LYS A 104 8.25 -16.47 3.05
N LEU A 105 7.05 -16.48 2.49
CA LEU A 105 6.09 -15.38 2.59
C LEU A 105 4.91 -15.77 3.47
N ALA A 106 4.23 -14.77 4.03
CA ALA A 106 2.97 -14.98 4.73
C ALA A 106 2.00 -15.77 3.85
N ASN A 107 1.60 -16.93 4.32
CA ASN A 107 0.84 -17.91 3.54
C ASN A 107 -0.50 -18.23 4.18
N SER A 108 -1.56 -18.25 3.39
CA SER A 108 -2.89 -18.64 3.84
C SER A 108 -2.98 -20.15 4.07
N GLY A 109 -3.29 -20.56 5.29
CA GLY A 109 -3.58 -21.96 5.60
C GLY A 109 -4.80 -22.52 4.84
N LYS A 110 -5.68 -21.64 4.33
CA LYS A 110 -6.83 -21.99 3.49
C LYS A 110 -6.48 -22.14 2.00
N GLY A 111 -5.24 -21.85 1.58
CA GLY A 111 -4.76 -22.09 0.23
C GLY A 111 -5.05 -20.96 -0.77
N GLN A 112 -5.05 -21.35 -2.04
CA GLN A 112 -5.32 -20.49 -3.21
C GLN A 112 -6.74 -19.91 -3.14
N HIS A 113 -6.91 -18.66 -3.57
CA HIS A 113 -8.16 -17.95 -3.37
C HIS A 113 -8.38 -16.85 -4.41
N ILE A 114 -9.57 -16.29 -4.45
CA ILE A 114 -9.89 -15.10 -5.22
C ILE A 114 -9.65 -13.89 -4.31
N HIS A 115 -8.86 -12.91 -4.77
CA HIS A 115 -8.87 -11.56 -4.21
C HIS A 115 -10.01 -10.77 -4.85
N PHE A 116 -10.85 -10.17 -4.05
CA PHE A 116 -11.95 -9.32 -4.46
C PHE A 116 -11.73 -7.91 -3.92
N ILE A 117 -11.56 -6.95 -4.81
CA ILE A 117 -11.27 -5.54 -4.49
C ILE A 117 -12.39 -4.67 -5.06
N LEU A 118 -13.03 -3.90 -4.18
CA LEU A 118 -13.99 -2.88 -4.56
C LEU A 118 -13.38 -1.51 -4.27
N ASP A 119 -13.38 -0.60 -5.27
CA ASP A 119 -12.93 0.79 -5.14
C ASP A 119 -11.49 0.92 -4.58
N ASN A 120 -10.61 0.01 -5.01
CA ASN A 120 -9.23 -0.07 -4.52
C ASN A 120 -9.12 -0.17 -2.99
N GLN A 121 -10.16 -0.61 -2.28
CA GLN A 121 -10.11 -0.90 -0.85
C GLN A 121 -9.35 -2.21 -0.58
N PRO A 122 -8.93 -2.48 0.67
CA PRO A 122 -8.27 -3.74 1.00
C PRO A 122 -9.14 -4.94 0.60
N TYR A 123 -8.54 -5.88 -0.16
CA TYR A 123 -9.27 -7.04 -0.69
C TYR A 123 -9.95 -7.88 0.40
N SER A 124 -11.01 -8.60 0.01
CA SER A 124 -11.48 -9.80 0.71
C SER A 124 -11.00 -11.06 -0.04
N ALA A 125 -10.63 -12.10 0.73
CA ALA A 125 -10.17 -13.37 0.19
C ALA A 125 -11.31 -14.39 0.19
N HIS A 126 -11.56 -15.03 -0.95
CA HIS A 126 -12.63 -16.00 -1.11
C HIS A 126 -12.06 -17.33 -1.64
N TYR A 127 -12.32 -18.39 -0.89
CA TYR A 127 -11.79 -19.76 -1.15
C TYR A 127 -12.79 -20.65 -1.87
N GLU A 128 -14.01 -20.13 -2.03
CA GLU A 128 -15.09 -20.73 -2.81
C GLU A 128 -15.43 -19.81 -3.99
N PRO A 129 -15.91 -20.38 -5.10
CA PRO A 129 -16.21 -19.61 -6.30
C PRO A 129 -17.44 -18.70 -6.14
N SER A 130 -18.30 -18.96 -5.15
CA SER A 130 -19.52 -18.17 -4.88
C SER A 130 -19.53 -17.68 -3.46
N PHE A 131 -19.88 -16.41 -3.27
CA PHE A 131 -19.97 -15.77 -1.96
C PHE A 131 -20.89 -14.55 -2.01
N LYS A 132 -21.25 -14.08 -0.82
CA LYS A 132 -22.03 -12.84 -0.67
C LYS A 132 -21.18 -11.71 -0.12
N LYS A 133 -21.45 -10.50 -0.57
CA LYS A 133 -20.73 -9.29 -0.19
C LYS A 133 -21.69 -8.11 -0.12
N GLU A 134 -21.56 -7.31 0.95
CA GLU A 134 -22.24 -6.01 1.03
C GLU A 134 -21.64 -5.04 0.01
N VAL A 135 -22.49 -4.47 -0.84
CA VAL A 135 -22.14 -3.43 -1.80
C VAL A 135 -23.08 -2.25 -1.61
N PRO A 136 -22.59 -1.07 -1.24
CA PRO A 136 -23.43 0.11 -1.07
C PRO A 136 -24.00 0.59 -2.41
N GLU A 137 -24.96 1.49 -2.34
CA GLU A 137 -25.41 2.22 -3.51
C GLU A 137 -24.30 3.12 -4.07
N GLY A 138 -24.15 3.13 -5.39
CA GLY A 138 -23.12 3.93 -6.05
C GLY A 138 -22.59 3.29 -7.33
N VAL A 139 -21.58 3.95 -7.89
CA VAL A 139 -20.80 3.44 -9.03
C VAL A 139 -19.45 2.96 -8.50
N HIS A 140 -19.15 1.69 -8.72
CA HIS A 140 -18.01 1.01 -8.12
C HIS A 140 -17.06 0.44 -9.17
N HIS A 141 -15.77 0.43 -8.83
CA HIS A 141 -14.73 -0.25 -9.58
C HIS A 141 -14.42 -1.60 -8.93
N LEU A 142 -14.85 -2.68 -9.57
CA LEU A 142 -14.57 -4.05 -9.14
C LEU A 142 -13.32 -4.58 -9.87
N VAL A 143 -12.38 -5.10 -9.09
CA VAL A 143 -11.27 -5.91 -9.58
C VAL A 143 -11.24 -7.21 -8.79
N ALA A 144 -11.29 -8.35 -9.48
CA ALA A 144 -11.13 -9.66 -8.86
C ALA A 144 -10.10 -10.48 -9.64
N PHE A 145 -9.27 -11.23 -8.94
CA PHE A 145 -8.24 -12.04 -9.58
C PHE A 145 -7.88 -13.27 -8.76
N LEU A 146 -7.31 -14.27 -9.44
CA LEU A 146 -6.77 -15.46 -8.81
C LEU A 146 -5.49 -15.12 -8.05
N SER A 147 -5.38 -15.64 -6.84
CA SER A 147 -4.28 -15.41 -5.92
C SER A 147 -3.70 -16.71 -5.40
N ARG A 148 -2.37 -16.83 -5.43
CA ARG A 148 -1.64 -17.93 -4.81
C ARG A 148 -1.88 -17.97 -3.31
N SER A 149 -1.59 -19.09 -2.66
CA SER A 149 -1.79 -19.22 -1.21
C SER A 149 -0.99 -18.20 -0.40
N PHE A 150 0.16 -17.76 -0.90
CA PHE A 150 0.98 -16.69 -0.31
C PHE A 150 0.63 -15.28 -0.84
N HIS A 151 -0.59 -15.13 -1.38
CA HIS A 151 -1.23 -13.87 -1.77
C HIS A 151 -0.65 -13.15 -2.99
N GLU A 152 0.26 -13.75 -3.73
CA GLU A 152 0.69 -13.21 -5.01
C GLU A 152 -0.39 -13.42 -6.07
N SER A 153 -0.72 -12.38 -6.82
CA SER A 153 -1.67 -12.46 -7.93
C SER A 153 -1.15 -13.32 -9.08
N VAL A 154 -2.03 -14.07 -9.71
CA VAL A 154 -1.75 -14.73 -10.99
C VAL A 154 -1.85 -13.65 -12.08
N LYS A 155 -0.70 -13.34 -12.71
CA LYS A 155 -0.55 -12.23 -13.65
C LYS A 155 -0.71 -12.70 -15.11
N ASN A 156 -1.85 -13.33 -15.43
CA ASN A 156 -2.24 -13.56 -16.82
C ASN A 156 -3.58 -12.88 -17.09
N ASP A 157 -3.86 -12.54 -18.34
CA ASP A 157 -5.04 -11.76 -18.72
C ASP A 157 -6.37 -12.47 -18.42
N ASN A 158 -6.35 -13.80 -18.37
CA ASN A 158 -7.56 -14.59 -18.10
C ASN A 158 -7.85 -14.75 -16.59
N SER A 159 -6.92 -14.40 -15.73
CA SER A 159 -7.03 -14.58 -14.26
C SER A 159 -7.49 -13.34 -13.52
N VAL A 160 -7.86 -12.28 -14.24
CA VAL A 160 -8.32 -11.00 -13.66
C VAL A 160 -9.61 -10.55 -14.31
N ILE A 161 -10.50 -10.01 -13.50
CA ILE A 161 -11.75 -9.37 -13.90
C ILE A 161 -11.71 -7.91 -13.47
N VAL A 162 -12.08 -7.03 -14.39
CA VAL A 162 -12.29 -5.60 -14.11
C VAL A 162 -13.68 -5.23 -14.61
N ARG A 163 -14.52 -4.70 -13.70
CA ARG A 163 -15.89 -4.30 -14.00
C ARG A 163 -16.23 -2.96 -13.35
N LYS A 164 -17.04 -2.19 -14.03
CA LYS A 164 -17.79 -1.07 -13.44
C LYS A 164 -19.14 -1.63 -12.97
N LEU A 165 -19.45 -1.53 -11.67
CA LEU A 165 -20.75 -1.89 -11.11
C LEU A 165 -21.54 -0.61 -10.85
N ILE A 166 -22.82 -0.61 -11.22
CA ILE A 166 -23.76 0.50 -10.98
C ILE A 166 -24.85 -0.07 -10.09
N VAL A 167 -24.89 0.37 -8.81
CA VAL A 167 -25.69 -0.28 -7.76
C VAL A 167 -26.67 0.70 -7.14
N GLY A 168 -27.94 0.32 -7.08
CA GLY A 168 -29.03 1.08 -6.47
C GLY A 168 -29.84 1.91 -7.43
N ASP A 169 -30.83 2.68 -6.91
CA ASP A 169 -31.80 3.42 -7.68
C ASP A 169 -31.29 4.81 -8.15
N ASP A 170 -30.38 5.43 -7.41
CA ASP A 170 -29.76 6.74 -7.73
C ASP A 170 -28.25 6.73 -7.54
N PRO A 171 -27.51 5.84 -8.26
CA PRO A 171 -26.10 5.61 -8.05
C PRO A 171 -25.26 6.85 -8.41
N LYS A 172 -24.37 7.25 -7.50
CA LYS A 172 -23.42 8.37 -7.73
C LYS A 172 -22.06 7.82 -8.07
N ASP A 173 -21.45 8.32 -9.14
CA ASP A 173 -20.04 8.08 -9.47
C ASP A 173 -19.17 9.11 -8.72
N THR A 174 -18.85 8.79 -7.46
CA THR A 174 -18.04 9.67 -6.61
C THR A 174 -16.56 9.68 -6.98
N PHE A 175 -16.12 8.71 -7.77
CA PHE A 175 -14.73 8.57 -8.23
C PHE A 175 -14.51 9.15 -9.62
N GLY A 176 -15.57 9.38 -10.41
CA GLY A 176 -15.46 9.76 -11.82
C GLY A 176 -14.74 8.66 -12.62
N LEU A 177 -15.21 7.42 -12.52
CA LEU A 177 -14.54 6.24 -13.06
C LEU A 177 -14.43 6.24 -14.57
N ASP A 178 -13.24 6.40 -15.10
CA ASP A 178 -12.90 6.08 -16.49
C ASP A 178 -12.25 4.69 -16.55
N MET A 179 -13.00 3.70 -17.03
CA MET A 179 -12.55 2.31 -17.15
C MET A 179 -11.45 2.10 -18.19
N LYS A 180 -11.10 3.13 -18.97
CA LYS A 180 -10.02 3.08 -19.98
C LYS A 180 -8.75 3.80 -19.52
N ALA A 181 -8.83 4.58 -18.45
CA ALA A 181 -7.69 5.30 -17.92
C ALA A 181 -6.64 4.34 -17.32
N PRO A 182 -5.34 4.66 -17.40
CA PRO A 182 -4.31 3.99 -16.64
C PRO A 182 -4.63 4.00 -15.15
N THR A 183 -4.68 2.82 -14.53
CA THR A 183 -5.15 2.68 -13.14
C THR A 183 -4.27 1.73 -12.35
N LEU A 184 -3.93 2.13 -11.11
CA LEU A 184 -3.20 1.33 -10.14
C LEU A 184 -4.17 0.71 -9.12
N ILE A 185 -4.07 -0.59 -8.91
CA ILE A 185 -4.84 -1.33 -7.91
C ILE A 185 -3.88 -1.97 -6.91
N TYR A 186 -3.98 -1.56 -5.65
CA TYR A 186 -3.15 -2.07 -4.57
C TYR A 186 -3.71 -3.40 -4.05
N SER A 187 -2.88 -4.43 -3.98
CA SER A 187 -3.24 -5.75 -3.43
C SER A 187 -2.53 -6.03 -2.10
N ARG A 188 -1.21 -6.05 -2.08
CA ARG A 188 -0.37 -6.38 -0.94
C ARG A 188 0.74 -5.33 -0.71
N PRO A 189 1.21 -5.20 0.57
CA PRO A 189 0.84 -5.93 1.80
C PRO A 189 -0.43 -5.42 2.45
N LYS A 190 -1.00 -6.24 3.39
CA LYS A 190 -2.26 -5.93 4.08
C LYS A 190 -2.25 -6.52 5.49
N GLY A 191 -2.74 -5.76 6.47
CA GLY A 191 -3.01 -6.24 7.82
C GLY A 191 -1.75 -6.36 8.68
N GLU A 192 -1.64 -7.45 9.43
CA GLU A 192 -0.57 -7.68 10.38
C GLU A 192 0.29 -8.87 9.94
N TYR A 193 1.58 -8.80 10.29
CA TYR A 193 2.58 -9.85 10.08
C TYR A 193 3.26 -10.14 11.41
N VAL A 194 3.47 -11.42 11.74
CA VAL A 194 4.00 -11.84 13.05
C VAL A 194 5.18 -12.79 12.86
N GLY A 195 6.21 -12.60 13.67
CA GLY A 195 7.38 -13.47 13.71
C GLY A 195 8.04 -13.61 12.35
N LYS A 196 8.20 -14.85 11.84
CA LYS A 196 8.86 -15.12 10.56
C LYS A 196 8.23 -14.40 9.36
N ASP A 197 6.92 -14.16 9.39
CA ASP A 197 6.24 -13.49 8.28
C ASP A 197 6.65 -12.03 8.12
N THR A 198 7.36 -11.44 9.10
CA THR A 198 7.90 -10.08 9.05
C THR A 198 9.21 -9.96 8.26
N GLU A 199 9.93 -11.08 8.04
CA GLU A 199 11.24 -11.07 7.39
C GLU A 199 11.17 -10.71 5.90
N GLN A 200 10.09 -11.13 5.23
CA GLN A 200 9.87 -10.92 3.81
C GLN A 200 8.40 -10.56 3.56
N ILE A 201 8.15 -9.33 3.13
CA ILE A 201 6.80 -8.82 2.89
C ILE A 201 6.54 -8.74 1.40
N LEU A 202 5.52 -9.43 0.91
CA LEU A 202 5.09 -9.34 -0.49
C LEU A 202 4.51 -7.96 -0.79
N LEU A 203 5.04 -7.27 -1.80
CA LEU A 203 4.42 -6.12 -2.44
C LEU A 203 3.86 -6.57 -3.79
N ASP A 204 2.54 -6.52 -3.92
CA ASP A 204 1.82 -6.91 -5.14
C ASP A 204 0.70 -5.93 -5.47
N PHE A 205 0.57 -5.62 -6.76
CA PHE A 205 -0.41 -4.67 -7.29
C PHE A 205 -0.74 -5.01 -8.74
N PHE A 206 -1.83 -4.43 -9.26
CA PHE A 206 -2.16 -4.43 -10.68
C PHE A 206 -1.96 -3.04 -11.29
N VAL A 207 -1.56 -3.01 -12.55
CA VAL A 207 -1.69 -1.86 -13.43
C VAL A 207 -2.65 -2.22 -14.55
N LEU A 208 -3.66 -1.41 -14.73
CA LEU A 208 -4.71 -1.59 -15.73
C LEU A 208 -4.55 -0.55 -16.82
N ASN A 209 -4.84 -0.94 -18.07
CA ASN A 209 -4.77 -0.07 -19.25
C ASN A 209 -3.41 0.61 -19.48
N THR A 210 -2.35 0.03 -18.97
CA THR A 210 -0.98 0.52 -19.16
C THR A 210 0.04 -0.59 -18.95
N THR A 211 1.27 -0.33 -19.38
CA THR A 211 2.45 -1.17 -19.13
C THR A 211 3.53 -0.34 -18.46
N LEU A 212 4.30 -0.96 -17.57
CA LEU A 212 5.45 -0.32 -16.93
C LEU A 212 6.71 -0.54 -17.77
N SER A 213 7.56 0.48 -17.83
CA SER A 213 8.89 0.38 -18.45
C SER A 213 9.81 1.50 -17.95
N GLU A 214 11.12 1.36 -18.17
CA GLU A 214 12.10 2.38 -17.78
C GLU A 214 11.85 3.74 -18.45
N ASN A 215 11.38 3.75 -19.69
CA ASN A 215 11.12 4.96 -20.48
C ASN A 215 9.64 5.32 -20.58
N GLY A 216 8.77 4.54 -19.93
CA GLY A 216 7.30 4.72 -19.92
C GLY A 216 6.75 5.01 -18.54
N HIS A 217 5.54 4.50 -18.30
CA HIS A 217 4.92 4.59 -16.99
C HIS A 217 5.69 3.77 -15.95
N LYS A 218 5.65 4.20 -14.71
CA LYS A 218 6.35 3.58 -13.57
C LYS A 218 5.47 3.59 -12.34
N VAL A 219 5.78 2.73 -11.37
CA VAL A 219 5.19 2.84 -10.03
C VAL A 219 6.29 3.26 -9.07
N ARG A 220 6.07 4.37 -8.38
CA ARG A 220 6.88 4.74 -7.22
C ARG A 220 6.29 4.09 -5.99
N ALA A 221 7.09 3.29 -5.29
CA ALA A 221 6.77 2.76 -3.98
C ALA A 221 7.55 3.54 -2.92
N THR A 222 6.83 4.25 -2.02
CA THR A 222 7.44 4.88 -0.84
C THR A 222 7.15 3.98 0.36
N ILE A 223 8.20 3.34 0.87
CA ILE A 223 8.11 2.33 1.93
C ILE A 223 8.79 2.90 3.17
N ASN A 224 7.99 3.23 4.18
CA ASN A 224 8.46 3.83 5.43
C ASN A 224 9.37 5.06 5.22
N GLY A 225 9.08 5.83 4.15
CA GLY A 225 9.81 7.04 3.75
C GLY A 225 10.93 6.82 2.73
N GLU A 226 11.33 5.58 2.44
CA GLU A 226 12.30 5.27 1.37
C GLU A 226 11.59 5.05 0.03
N GLU A 227 12.11 5.64 -1.05
CA GLU A 227 11.52 5.59 -2.39
C GLU A 227 12.18 4.53 -3.26
N PHE A 228 11.36 3.75 -3.95
CA PHE A 228 11.76 2.73 -4.93
C PHE A 228 10.98 2.93 -6.22
N MET A 229 11.67 2.84 -7.35
CA MET A 229 11.04 2.96 -8.67
C MET A 229 10.88 1.58 -9.30
N ILE A 230 9.64 1.21 -9.60
CA ILE A 230 9.29 -0.07 -10.23
C ILE A 230 8.96 0.19 -11.69
N THR A 231 9.74 -0.40 -12.59
CA THR A 231 9.64 -0.24 -14.03
C THR A 231 9.17 -1.52 -14.75
N GLU A 232 8.95 -2.59 -14.01
CA GLU A 232 8.41 -3.85 -14.49
C GLU A 232 7.20 -4.25 -13.63
N TRP A 233 6.09 -4.64 -14.24
CA TRP A 233 4.94 -5.17 -13.52
C TRP A 233 5.20 -6.61 -13.08
N ALA A 234 5.83 -6.75 -11.94
CA ALA A 234 6.16 -8.02 -11.30
C ALA A 234 5.92 -7.92 -9.78
N PRO A 235 5.66 -9.04 -9.08
CA PRO A 235 5.60 -9.04 -7.63
C PRO A 235 6.98 -8.71 -7.05
N GLN A 236 6.99 -7.99 -5.93
CA GLN A 236 8.22 -7.59 -5.24
C GLN A 236 8.23 -8.12 -3.82
N VAL A 237 9.42 -8.24 -3.23
CA VAL A 237 9.62 -8.56 -1.81
C VAL A 237 10.31 -7.40 -1.13
N ILE A 238 9.72 -6.92 -0.05
CA ILE A 238 10.31 -5.93 0.85
C ILE A 238 11.02 -6.68 1.98
N LYS A 239 12.28 -6.30 2.26
CA LYS A 239 13.08 -6.81 3.39
C LYS A 239 13.64 -5.67 4.22
N GLY A 240 14.07 -5.95 5.44
CA GLY A 240 14.71 -4.97 6.31
C GLY A 240 13.75 -3.96 6.95
N LEU A 241 12.46 -4.26 6.99
CA LEU A 241 11.49 -3.42 7.68
C LEU A 241 11.67 -3.51 9.21
N PRO A 242 11.56 -2.39 9.93
CA PRO A 242 11.52 -2.42 11.39
C PRO A 242 10.18 -2.97 11.89
N MET A 243 10.16 -3.45 13.13
CA MET A 243 8.90 -3.80 13.81
C MET A 243 8.06 -2.55 14.07
N GLY A 244 6.74 -2.73 14.17
CA GLY A 244 5.77 -1.67 14.39
C GLY A 244 4.97 -1.32 13.14
N GLU A 245 4.53 -0.09 13.08
CA GLU A 245 3.73 0.43 11.97
C GLU A 245 4.60 0.80 10.77
N ILE A 246 4.25 0.26 9.61
CA ILE A 246 4.93 0.50 8.33
C ILE A 246 3.94 1.13 7.36
N THR A 247 4.30 2.26 6.81
CA THR A 247 3.52 2.93 5.76
C THR A 247 4.08 2.58 4.39
N ILE A 248 3.19 2.18 3.48
CA ILE A 248 3.51 1.90 2.08
C ILE A 248 2.58 2.73 1.19
N GLN A 249 3.17 3.58 0.36
CA GLN A 249 2.46 4.36 -0.64
C GLN A 249 2.88 3.90 -2.03
N LEU A 250 1.92 3.70 -2.93
CA LEU A 250 2.16 3.47 -4.35
C LEU A 250 1.59 4.64 -5.16
N GLU A 251 2.33 5.06 -6.17
CA GLU A 251 1.93 6.12 -7.10
C GLU A 251 2.22 5.68 -8.53
N LEU A 252 1.21 5.74 -9.42
CA LEU A 252 1.39 5.49 -10.85
C LEU A 252 1.84 6.79 -11.52
N LEU A 253 3.04 6.76 -12.11
CA LEU A 253 3.70 7.92 -12.70
C LEU A 253 3.79 7.77 -14.22
N ASP A 254 3.73 8.88 -14.92
CA ASP A 254 4.03 8.95 -16.34
C ASP A 254 5.55 8.90 -16.63
N LYS A 255 5.91 8.95 -17.90
CA LYS A 255 7.32 8.93 -18.34
C LYS A 255 8.16 10.10 -17.80
N THR A 256 7.52 11.20 -17.40
CA THR A 256 8.20 12.38 -16.84
C THR A 256 8.37 12.32 -15.32
N GLY A 257 7.77 11.31 -14.67
CA GLY A 257 7.72 11.14 -13.22
C GLY A 257 6.56 11.90 -12.56
N ALA A 258 5.64 12.46 -13.34
CA ALA A 258 4.45 13.10 -12.80
C ALA A 258 3.37 12.06 -12.48
N LEU A 259 2.61 12.31 -11.41
CA LEU A 259 1.47 11.46 -11.03
C LEU A 259 0.41 11.48 -12.14
N ILE A 260 0.03 10.29 -12.62
CA ILE A 260 -1.07 10.15 -13.58
C ILE A 260 -2.39 10.42 -12.84
N PRO A 261 -3.22 11.37 -13.30
CA PRO A 261 -4.52 11.64 -12.69
C PRO A 261 -5.39 10.37 -12.65
N GLY A 262 -6.09 10.17 -11.55
CA GLY A 262 -7.00 9.03 -11.36
C GLY A 262 -7.31 8.80 -9.89
N PRO A 263 -8.50 8.27 -9.55
CA PRO A 263 -8.92 8.14 -8.16
C PRO A 263 -8.08 7.15 -7.36
N PHE A 264 -7.38 6.21 -8.04
CA PHE A 264 -6.65 5.10 -7.41
C PHE A 264 -5.13 5.15 -7.67
N ASN A 265 -4.64 6.11 -8.46
CA ASN A 265 -3.24 6.18 -8.88
C ASN A 265 -2.26 6.66 -7.80
N LYS A 266 -2.78 7.06 -6.66
CA LYS A 266 -2.03 7.29 -5.44
C LYS A 266 -2.78 6.62 -4.29
N VAL A 267 -2.15 5.63 -3.66
CA VAL A 267 -2.76 4.87 -2.57
C VAL A 267 -1.74 4.64 -1.46
N THR A 268 -2.17 4.86 -0.21
CA THR A 268 -1.35 4.60 0.97
C THR A 268 -2.02 3.52 1.82
N ARG A 269 -1.23 2.57 2.30
CA ARG A 269 -1.64 1.52 3.23
C ARG A 269 -0.67 1.46 4.40
N THR A 270 -1.20 1.08 5.55
CA THR A 270 -0.43 0.80 6.75
C THR A 270 -0.54 -0.68 7.08
N VAL A 271 0.58 -1.29 7.44
CA VAL A 271 0.67 -2.65 7.96
C VAL A 271 1.42 -2.65 9.28
N ILE A 272 1.22 -3.68 10.10
CA ILE A 272 1.83 -3.79 11.42
C ILE A 272 2.71 -5.04 11.46
N LEU A 273 3.98 -4.87 11.82
CA LEU A 273 4.93 -5.95 12.03
C LEU A 273 5.12 -6.18 13.53
N LYS A 274 4.96 -7.43 13.97
CA LYS A 274 5.06 -7.87 15.38
C LYS A 274 6.07 -9.01 15.51
N GLU A 275 6.75 -9.07 16.66
CA GLU A 275 7.63 -10.19 17.02
C GLU A 275 6.86 -11.51 17.17
#